data_c4c93d0e95a47cb0169816c555627eb6
#
_entry.id   c4c93d0e95a47cb0169816c555627eb6
#
_cell.length_a   1.000
_cell.length_b   1.000
_cell.length_c   1.000
_cell.angle_alpha   90.00
_cell.angle_beta   90.00
_cell.angle_gamma   90.00
#
_symmetry.space_group_name_H-M   'P 1'
#
loop_
_entity.id
_entity.type
_entity.pdbx_description
1 polymer ?
#
loop_
_entity_poly.entity_id
_entity_poly.type
_entity_poly.pdbx_seq_one_letter_code
_entity_poly.pdbx_strand_id
1 'polypeptide(L)'
;VQEPYEPRPGMELPPEGAVPLTAGQLAQVNEYCWAWVQLADGGASYRPINGFFRCHYADPSQIDLSCVLKYSPQRELISDPAEYEALKQLPGWYRGMDSTLADSPTPVWRYSGATVDGLLTEYAGITRADLKGIQTDVLLYRPENDAYYNFTSDAGPGEFHCDRGYVVGDQVLLYDDSEWHLFDHSVSPDDPAYCVEGIGRVLTLHKTAEGRYVIYSLLSQK
;
A
#
# COMPACT_ATOMS: atom_id res chain seq x y z
N VAL A 1 -13.71 -30.93 -7.82
CA VAL A 1 -14.60 -29.79 -8.10
C VAL A 1 -14.69 -29.03 -6.79
N GLN A 2 -14.10 -27.85 -6.75
CA GLN A 2 -14.20 -26.97 -5.59
C GLN A 2 -15.65 -26.45 -5.56
N GLU A 3 -16.33 -26.57 -4.42
CA GLU A 3 -17.66 -25.99 -4.26
C GLU A 3 -17.58 -24.49 -4.51
N PRO A 4 -18.60 -23.89 -5.17
CA PRO A 4 -18.63 -22.45 -5.36
C PRO A 4 -18.60 -21.77 -3.99
N TYR A 5 -17.70 -20.83 -3.82
CA TYR A 5 -17.63 -20.03 -2.60
C TYR A 5 -18.95 -19.26 -2.43
N GLU A 6 -19.60 -19.44 -1.29
CA GLU A 6 -20.78 -18.67 -0.91
C GLU A 6 -20.36 -17.52 0.03
N PRO A 7 -20.59 -16.26 -0.35
CA PRO A 7 -20.30 -15.12 0.53
C PRO A 7 -21.02 -15.26 1.88
N ARG A 8 -20.35 -14.86 2.95
CA ARG A 8 -21.01 -14.80 4.27
C ARG A 8 -22.20 -13.84 4.23
N PRO A 9 -23.25 -14.06 5.05
CA PRO A 9 -24.35 -13.12 5.15
C PRO A 9 -23.86 -11.69 5.44
N GLY A 10 -24.30 -10.72 4.64
CA GLY A 10 -23.88 -9.33 4.76
C GLY A 10 -22.70 -8.91 3.87
N MET A 11 -22.05 -9.86 3.15
CA MET A 11 -21.01 -9.51 2.17
C MET A 11 -21.62 -8.99 0.87
N GLU A 12 -20.91 -8.04 0.26
CA GLU A 12 -21.31 -7.44 -1.02
C GLU A 12 -21.35 -8.50 -2.13
N LEU A 13 -22.45 -8.54 -2.85
CA LEU A 13 -22.61 -9.43 -4.01
C LEU A 13 -21.97 -8.80 -5.26
N PRO A 14 -21.44 -9.64 -6.18
CA PRO A 14 -20.92 -9.12 -7.44
C PRO A 14 -22.04 -8.46 -8.25
N PRO A 15 -21.70 -7.47 -9.10
CA PRO A 15 -22.66 -6.85 -10.02
C PRO A 15 -23.31 -7.88 -10.93
N GLU A 16 -24.52 -7.54 -11.42
CA GLU A 16 -25.20 -8.37 -12.43
C GLU A 16 -24.33 -8.52 -13.70
N GLY A 17 -24.25 -9.72 -14.24
CA GLY A 17 -23.44 -10.02 -15.40
C GLY A 17 -21.94 -10.20 -15.14
N ALA A 18 -21.51 -10.15 -13.88
CA ALA A 18 -20.13 -10.43 -13.50
C ALA A 18 -19.76 -11.90 -13.79
N VAL A 19 -18.61 -12.10 -14.41
CA VAL A 19 -18.08 -13.43 -14.75
C VAL A 19 -17.06 -13.84 -13.67
N PRO A 20 -17.29 -14.93 -12.94
CA PRO A 20 -16.37 -15.34 -11.87
C PRO A 20 -15.01 -15.76 -12.44
N LEU A 21 -13.94 -15.43 -11.69
CA LEU A 21 -12.60 -15.95 -11.95
C LEU A 21 -12.56 -17.45 -11.69
N THR A 22 -11.78 -18.14 -12.49
CA THR A 22 -11.49 -19.58 -12.26
C THR A 22 -10.61 -19.75 -11.02
N ALA A 23 -10.63 -20.94 -10.43
CA ALA A 23 -9.75 -21.29 -9.30
C ALA A 23 -8.26 -21.05 -9.61
N GLY A 24 -7.83 -21.33 -10.86
CA GLY A 24 -6.45 -21.07 -11.30
C GLY A 24 -6.11 -19.56 -11.33
N GLN A 25 -7.04 -18.71 -11.75
CA GLN A 25 -6.87 -17.26 -11.75
C GLN A 25 -6.84 -16.72 -10.32
N LEU A 26 -7.72 -17.19 -9.43
CA LEU A 26 -7.70 -16.81 -8.01
C LEU A 26 -6.38 -17.21 -7.33
N ALA A 27 -5.86 -18.41 -7.63
CA ALA A 27 -4.56 -18.82 -7.11
C ALA A 27 -3.43 -17.91 -7.58
N GLN A 28 -3.42 -17.50 -8.86
CA GLN A 28 -2.44 -16.55 -9.40
C GLN A 28 -2.55 -15.15 -8.75
N VAL A 29 -3.78 -14.65 -8.52
CA VAL A 29 -4.01 -13.39 -7.80
C VAL A 29 -3.43 -13.48 -6.39
N ASN A 30 -3.75 -14.54 -5.65
CA ASN A 30 -3.28 -14.73 -4.29
C ASN A 30 -1.75 -14.87 -4.21
N GLU A 31 -1.14 -15.58 -5.15
CA GLU A 31 0.32 -15.65 -5.25
C GLU A 31 0.94 -14.25 -5.50
N TYR A 32 0.32 -13.44 -6.37
CA TYR A 32 0.78 -12.09 -6.66
C TYR A 32 0.60 -11.13 -5.48
N CYS A 33 -0.50 -11.25 -4.73
CA CYS A 33 -0.80 -10.42 -3.56
C CYS A 33 -0.09 -10.90 -2.27
N TRP A 34 0.59 -12.06 -2.30
CA TRP A 34 1.30 -12.58 -1.14
C TRP A 34 2.41 -11.63 -0.69
N ALA A 35 2.45 -11.33 0.62
CA ALA A 35 3.31 -10.28 1.17
C ALA A 35 4.81 -10.59 1.03
N TRP A 36 5.20 -11.85 1.10
CA TRP A 36 6.60 -12.25 1.15
C TRP A 36 7.09 -12.86 -0.15
N VAL A 37 8.30 -12.48 -0.56
CA VAL A 37 9.04 -13.12 -1.64
C VAL A 37 10.37 -13.62 -1.13
N GLN A 38 10.75 -14.83 -1.56
CA GLN A 38 12.07 -15.39 -1.32
C GLN A 38 13.08 -14.67 -2.23
N LEU A 39 14.16 -14.18 -1.64
CA LEU A 39 15.28 -13.60 -2.39
C LEU A 39 16.27 -14.68 -2.79
N ALA A 40 17.07 -14.39 -3.83
CA ALA A 40 18.06 -15.33 -4.35
C ALA A 40 19.18 -15.66 -3.34
N ASP A 41 19.42 -14.79 -2.37
CA ASP A 41 20.39 -14.98 -1.28
C ASP A 41 19.84 -15.79 -0.10
N GLY A 42 18.58 -16.27 -0.20
CA GLY A 42 17.89 -17.01 0.86
C GLY A 42 17.16 -16.10 1.86
N GLY A 43 17.25 -14.78 1.72
CA GLY A 43 16.46 -13.83 2.50
C GLY A 43 15.01 -13.77 2.05
N ALA A 44 14.22 -12.95 2.73
CA ALA A 44 12.85 -12.64 2.35
C ALA A 44 12.63 -11.12 2.31
N SER A 45 11.77 -10.67 1.42
CA SER A 45 11.37 -9.27 1.28
C SER A 45 9.88 -9.16 1.03
N TYR A 46 9.35 -7.95 1.16
CA TYR A 46 7.97 -7.66 0.81
C TYR A 46 7.83 -7.38 -0.69
N ARG A 47 6.65 -7.68 -1.25
CA ARG A 47 6.31 -7.21 -2.59
C ARG A 47 5.92 -5.72 -2.53
N PRO A 48 6.35 -4.90 -3.49
CA PRO A 48 5.99 -3.47 -3.50
C PRO A 48 4.48 -3.23 -3.51
N ILE A 49 3.70 -4.08 -4.16
CA ILE A 49 2.24 -3.98 -4.24
C ILE A 49 1.57 -3.97 -2.85
N ASN A 50 2.18 -4.61 -1.86
CA ASN A 50 1.57 -4.72 -0.52
C ASN A 50 1.37 -3.36 0.17
N GLY A 51 2.16 -2.36 -0.19
CA GLY A 51 1.96 -0.98 0.28
C GLY A 51 0.59 -0.42 -0.10
N PHE A 52 0.06 -0.82 -1.26
CA PHE A 52 -1.25 -0.37 -1.75
C PHE A 52 -2.45 -0.99 -1.02
N PHE A 53 -2.22 -2.02 -0.19
CA PHE A 53 -3.27 -2.68 0.59
C PHE A 53 -3.39 -2.13 2.03
N ARG A 54 -2.64 -1.08 2.37
CA ARG A 54 -2.59 -0.51 3.72
C ARG A 54 -3.59 0.59 3.99
N CYS A 55 -4.17 1.18 2.96
CA CYS A 55 -5.15 2.26 3.07
C CYS A 55 -6.31 2.03 2.13
N HIS A 56 -7.44 2.62 2.45
CA HIS A 56 -8.59 2.67 1.56
C HIS A 56 -8.52 3.93 0.69
N TYR A 57 -8.89 3.79 -0.58
CA TYR A 57 -8.99 4.89 -1.54
C TYR A 57 -10.02 4.54 -2.62
N ALA A 58 -10.80 5.52 -3.05
CA ALA A 58 -11.85 5.35 -4.06
C ALA A 58 -11.35 5.54 -5.50
N ASP A 59 -10.22 6.24 -5.67
CA ASP A 59 -9.54 6.39 -6.96
C ASP A 59 -8.02 6.53 -6.72
N PRO A 60 -7.17 6.28 -7.75
CA PRO A 60 -5.72 6.28 -7.58
C PRO A 60 -5.13 7.61 -7.07
N SER A 61 -5.79 8.75 -7.37
CA SER A 61 -5.32 10.07 -6.91
C SER A 61 -5.41 10.26 -5.39
N GLN A 62 -6.12 9.39 -4.69
CA GLN A 62 -6.29 9.40 -3.23
C GLN A 62 -5.33 8.46 -2.50
N ILE A 63 -4.42 7.78 -3.23
CA ILE A 63 -3.43 6.89 -2.63
C ILE A 63 -2.55 7.69 -1.66
N ASP A 64 -2.44 7.18 -0.44
CA ASP A 64 -1.54 7.72 0.57
C ASP A 64 -0.12 7.14 0.40
N LEU A 65 0.82 7.99 0.02
CA LEU A 65 2.23 7.60 -0.15
C LEU A 65 2.86 7.10 1.15
N SER A 66 2.42 7.58 2.31
CA SER A 66 2.95 7.10 3.59
C SER A 66 2.66 5.61 3.80
N CYS A 67 1.49 5.15 3.36
CA CYS A 67 1.12 3.75 3.35
C CYS A 67 1.94 2.94 2.34
N VAL A 68 2.03 3.43 1.10
CA VAL A 68 2.72 2.72 0.01
C VAL A 68 4.21 2.55 0.30
N LEU A 69 4.86 3.59 0.83
CA LEU A 69 6.31 3.59 1.05
C LEU A 69 6.74 2.96 2.37
N LYS A 70 5.84 2.80 3.34
CA LYS A 70 6.20 2.38 4.70
C LYS A 70 7.08 1.13 4.76
N TYR A 71 6.81 0.14 3.91
CA TYR A 71 7.55 -1.12 3.83
C TYR A 71 7.98 -1.49 2.41
N SER A 72 7.94 -0.54 1.47
CA SER A 72 8.43 -0.81 0.13
C SER A 72 9.90 -1.26 0.18
N PRO A 73 10.25 -2.36 -0.47
CA PRO A 73 11.64 -2.84 -0.52
C PRO A 73 12.54 -1.95 -1.38
N GLN A 74 11.96 -1.10 -2.23
CA GLN A 74 12.68 -0.22 -3.14
C GLN A 74 13.14 1.06 -2.42
N ARG A 75 13.91 0.89 -1.34
CA ARG A 75 14.38 1.95 -0.45
C ARG A 75 15.88 1.88 -0.24
N GLU A 76 16.45 3.00 0.13
CA GLU A 76 17.87 3.13 0.48
C GLU A 76 18.00 3.57 1.93
N LEU A 77 18.89 2.91 2.68
CA LEU A 77 19.24 3.36 4.03
C LEU A 77 20.14 4.60 3.91
N ILE A 78 19.76 5.72 4.55
CA ILE A 78 20.67 6.86 4.59
C ILE A 78 21.86 6.55 5.48
N SER A 79 23.04 6.99 5.03
CA SER A 79 24.31 6.82 5.73
C SER A 79 25.10 8.11 5.87
N ASP A 80 24.63 9.22 5.27
CA ASP A 80 25.26 10.53 5.34
C ASP A 80 24.71 11.32 6.54
N PRO A 81 25.54 11.63 7.56
CA PRO A 81 25.11 12.45 8.69
C PRO A 81 24.66 13.86 8.28
N ALA A 82 25.22 14.44 7.21
CA ALA A 82 24.81 15.77 6.75
C ALA A 82 23.40 15.74 6.14
N GLU A 83 23.05 14.68 5.42
CA GLU A 83 21.71 14.44 4.93
C GLU A 83 20.72 14.32 6.09
N TYR A 84 21.06 13.52 7.13
CA TYR A 84 20.23 13.36 8.32
C TYR A 84 19.98 14.68 9.06
N GLU A 85 21.04 15.50 9.28
CA GLU A 85 20.89 16.81 9.91
C GLU A 85 20.04 17.78 9.10
N ALA A 86 20.08 17.69 7.76
CA ALA A 86 19.22 18.49 6.90
C ALA A 86 17.74 18.11 7.02
N LEU A 87 17.42 16.82 7.24
CA LEU A 87 16.03 16.39 7.45
C LEU A 87 15.42 16.98 8.72
N LYS A 88 16.21 17.23 9.77
CA LYS A 88 15.75 17.85 11.03
C LYS A 88 15.21 19.26 10.85
N GLN A 89 15.52 19.90 9.73
CA GLN A 89 15.04 21.26 9.40
C GLN A 89 13.71 21.24 8.65
N LEU A 90 13.23 20.08 8.21
CA LEU A 90 11.99 19.97 7.44
C LEU A 90 10.76 20.06 8.35
N PRO A 91 9.68 20.69 7.87
CA PRO A 91 8.37 20.57 8.50
C PRO A 91 7.98 19.09 8.61
N GLY A 92 7.39 18.69 9.73
CA GLY A 92 7.02 17.29 9.97
C GLY A 92 8.13 16.40 10.54
N TRP A 93 9.34 16.95 10.78
CA TRP A 93 10.37 16.20 11.50
C TRP A 93 9.87 15.74 12.89
N TYR A 94 10.02 14.47 13.18
CA TYR A 94 9.60 13.91 14.45
C TYR A 94 10.58 14.31 15.58
N ARG A 95 10.13 15.16 16.50
CA ARG A 95 10.98 15.76 17.58
C ARG A 95 11.63 14.76 18.53
N GLY A 96 11.17 13.51 18.57
CA GLY A 96 11.82 12.46 19.34
C GLY A 96 13.10 11.91 18.71
N MET A 97 13.48 12.37 17.52
CA MET A 97 14.63 11.94 16.72
C MET A 97 15.76 12.98 16.73
N ASP A 98 15.95 13.71 17.82
CA ASP A 98 17.01 14.75 17.92
C ASP A 98 18.42 14.17 18.09
N SER A 99 18.56 12.84 18.12
CA SER A 99 19.82 12.13 18.14
C SER A 99 20.66 12.35 16.88
N THR A 100 21.91 11.92 16.90
CA THR A 100 22.71 11.82 15.66
C THR A 100 22.22 10.64 14.82
N LEU A 101 22.62 10.58 13.55
CA LEU A 101 22.29 9.43 12.69
C LEU A 101 22.79 8.12 13.29
N ALA A 102 23.97 8.12 13.93
CA ALA A 102 24.55 6.93 14.57
C ALA A 102 23.76 6.45 15.79
N ASP A 103 23.10 7.37 16.48
CA ASP A 103 22.32 7.09 17.70
C ASP A 103 20.82 7.02 17.43
N SER A 104 20.41 7.10 16.15
CA SER A 104 19.00 7.05 15.79
C SER A 104 18.37 5.72 16.19
N PRO A 105 17.27 5.72 16.95
CA PRO A 105 16.62 4.50 17.42
C PRO A 105 15.96 3.71 16.27
N THR A 106 15.72 4.38 15.14
CA THR A 106 15.11 3.76 13.97
C THR A 106 15.88 4.10 12.70
N PRO A 107 15.98 3.19 11.74
CA PRO A 107 16.60 3.49 10.45
C PRO A 107 15.77 4.53 9.69
N VAL A 108 16.46 5.39 8.97
CA VAL A 108 15.84 6.36 8.06
C VAL A 108 16.01 5.87 6.64
N TRP A 109 14.89 5.69 5.96
CA TRP A 109 14.83 5.18 4.60
C TRP A 109 14.53 6.30 3.62
N ARG A 110 15.26 6.31 2.51
CA ARG A 110 15.09 7.24 1.39
C ARG A 110 14.45 6.53 0.19
N TYR A 111 13.52 7.22 -0.46
CA TYR A 111 12.90 6.85 -1.71
C TYR A 111 13.06 7.98 -2.70
N SER A 112 13.78 7.77 -3.80
CA SER A 112 13.87 8.80 -4.84
C SER A 112 12.50 9.07 -5.47
N GLY A 113 12.27 10.28 -5.95
CA GLY A 113 11.05 10.61 -6.68
C GLY A 113 10.81 9.70 -7.87
N ALA A 114 11.86 9.33 -8.60
CA ALA A 114 11.78 8.39 -9.71
C ALA A 114 11.31 6.98 -9.26
N THR A 115 11.77 6.51 -8.10
CA THR A 115 11.30 5.23 -7.51
C THR A 115 9.80 5.30 -7.19
N VAL A 116 9.36 6.41 -6.59
CA VAL A 116 7.94 6.61 -6.24
C VAL A 116 7.07 6.68 -7.50
N ASP A 117 7.48 7.43 -8.51
CA ASP A 117 6.76 7.49 -9.79
C ASP A 117 6.72 6.12 -10.49
N GLY A 118 7.81 5.36 -10.43
CA GLY A 118 7.87 4.00 -10.95
C GLY A 118 6.85 3.08 -10.28
N LEU A 119 6.75 3.09 -8.94
CA LEU A 119 5.78 2.32 -8.17
C LEU A 119 4.33 2.70 -8.53
N LEU A 120 4.03 4.00 -8.52
CA LEU A 120 2.70 4.48 -8.84
C LEU A 120 2.30 4.13 -10.28
N THR A 121 3.21 4.26 -11.23
CA THR A 121 2.95 3.92 -12.65
C THR A 121 2.76 2.42 -12.83
N GLU A 122 3.58 1.61 -12.17
CA GLU A 122 3.49 0.15 -12.29
C GLU A 122 2.19 -0.40 -11.72
N TYR A 123 1.80 0.03 -10.51
CA TYR A 123 0.68 -0.58 -9.78
C TYR A 123 -0.63 0.18 -9.92
N ALA A 124 -0.62 1.51 -10.09
CA ALA A 124 -1.82 2.34 -10.13
C ALA A 124 -2.01 3.14 -11.43
N GLY A 125 -1.05 3.10 -12.35
CA GLY A 125 -1.14 3.79 -13.64
C GLY A 125 -1.09 5.32 -13.56
N ILE A 126 -0.59 5.87 -12.46
CA ILE A 126 -0.48 7.32 -12.20
C ILE A 126 0.96 7.69 -11.82
N THR A 127 1.21 8.97 -11.63
CA THR A 127 2.46 9.53 -11.07
C THR A 127 2.16 10.36 -9.81
N ARG A 128 3.19 10.83 -9.12
CA ARG A 128 3.04 11.73 -7.97
C ARG A 128 2.27 13.02 -8.32
N ALA A 129 2.37 13.48 -9.56
CA ALA A 129 1.67 14.69 -10.02
C ALA A 129 0.15 14.54 -10.04
N ASP A 130 -0.35 13.31 -10.11
CA ASP A 130 -1.77 12.98 -10.14
C ASP A 130 -2.38 12.85 -8.73
N LEU A 131 -1.56 12.80 -7.68
CA LEU A 131 -2.03 12.67 -6.31
C LEU A 131 -2.69 13.95 -5.80
N LYS A 132 -3.84 13.83 -5.12
CA LYS A 132 -4.59 14.96 -4.54
C LYS A 132 -3.97 15.54 -3.28
N GLY A 133 -2.99 14.87 -2.71
CA GLY A 133 -2.25 15.31 -1.55
C GLY A 133 -1.23 14.26 -1.15
N ILE A 134 -0.21 14.71 -0.41
CA ILE A 134 0.78 13.84 0.20
C ILE A 134 0.69 14.11 1.69
N GLN A 135 0.32 13.08 2.46
CA GLN A 135 0.34 13.19 3.91
C GLN A 135 1.79 13.21 4.39
N THR A 136 2.15 14.26 5.12
CA THR A 136 3.55 14.53 5.50
C THR A 136 3.83 14.23 6.97
N ASP A 137 2.87 13.73 7.71
CA ASP A 137 3.00 13.53 9.16
C ASP A 137 4.03 12.45 9.51
N VAL A 138 4.21 11.46 8.63
CA VAL A 138 5.16 10.36 8.78
C VAL A 138 6.07 10.18 7.56
N LEU A 139 5.90 11.01 6.54
CA LEU A 139 6.66 10.98 5.29
C LEU A 139 7.19 12.37 5.00
N LEU A 140 8.50 12.58 5.12
CA LEU A 140 9.13 13.84 4.80
C LEU A 140 9.47 13.89 3.31
N TYR A 141 9.33 15.06 2.69
CA TYR A 141 9.79 15.30 1.33
C TYR A 141 10.86 16.39 1.32
N ARG A 142 11.98 16.10 0.67
CA ARG A 142 13.08 17.06 0.46
C ARG A 142 13.21 17.39 -1.03
N PRO A 143 12.83 18.63 -1.44
CA PRO A 143 12.84 19.02 -2.85
C PRO A 143 14.25 19.03 -3.48
N GLU A 144 15.29 19.36 -2.70
CA GLU A 144 16.66 19.54 -3.19
C GLU A 144 17.25 18.28 -3.84
N ASN A 145 16.81 17.11 -3.41
CA ASN A 145 17.24 15.83 -3.97
C ASN A 145 16.07 14.99 -4.50
N ASP A 146 14.88 15.57 -4.61
CA ASP A 146 13.65 14.91 -5.03
C ASP A 146 13.47 13.54 -4.35
N ALA A 147 13.42 13.54 -3.02
CA ALA A 147 13.31 12.31 -2.26
C ALA A 147 12.35 12.40 -1.08
N TYR A 148 11.74 11.26 -0.77
CA TYR A 148 10.90 11.03 0.40
C TYR A 148 11.66 10.24 1.46
N TYR A 149 11.36 10.49 2.73
CA TYR A 149 12.01 9.84 3.87
C TYR A 149 11.01 9.31 4.86
N ASN A 150 11.30 8.12 5.38
CA ASN A 150 10.44 7.40 6.31
C ASN A 150 11.27 6.84 7.47
N PHE A 151 10.72 6.92 8.69
CA PHE A 151 11.37 6.51 9.94
C PHE A 151 10.74 5.28 10.58
N THR A 152 9.78 4.62 9.94
CA THR A 152 8.98 3.60 10.62
C THR A 152 9.58 2.22 10.52
N SER A 153 9.44 1.44 11.59
CA SER A 153 9.99 0.09 11.72
C SER A 153 8.98 -0.99 12.12
N ASP A 154 7.76 -0.64 12.54
CA ASP A 154 7.00 -1.50 13.45
C ASP A 154 5.58 -1.90 13.04
N ALA A 155 5.21 -1.88 11.79
CA ALA A 155 3.99 -2.53 11.32
C ALA A 155 4.29 -3.40 10.10
N GLY A 156 3.53 -4.47 9.92
CA GLY A 156 3.68 -5.37 8.79
C GLY A 156 3.29 -4.74 7.45
N PRO A 157 3.57 -5.40 6.34
CA PRO A 157 3.08 -5.01 5.03
C PRO A 157 1.55 -5.09 5.01
N GLY A 158 0.94 -4.43 4.04
CA GLY A 158 -0.46 -4.66 3.74
C GLY A 158 -0.66 -6.07 3.20
N GLU A 159 -1.75 -6.70 3.59
CA GLU A 159 -2.13 -8.02 3.10
C GLU A 159 -3.47 -7.91 2.39
N PHE A 160 -3.64 -8.70 1.34
CA PHE A 160 -4.88 -8.85 0.62
C PHE A 160 -5.00 -10.31 0.18
N HIS A 161 -6.06 -10.98 0.63
CA HIS A 161 -6.38 -12.33 0.23
C HIS A 161 -7.66 -12.31 -0.62
N CYS A 162 -7.57 -12.81 -1.84
CA CYS A 162 -8.72 -12.86 -2.73
C CYS A 162 -9.49 -14.15 -2.50
N ASP A 163 -10.65 -14.07 -1.84
CA ASP A 163 -11.55 -15.20 -1.64
C ASP A 163 -12.40 -15.45 -2.88
N ARG A 164 -12.78 -14.39 -3.58
CA ARG A 164 -13.60 -14.43 -4.81
C ARG A 164 -13.26 -13.26 -5.72
N GLY A 165 -13.31 -13.50 -7.02
CA GLY A 165 -13.00 -12.48 -8.02
C GLY A 165 -13.91 -12.57 -9.24
N TYR A 166 -14.14 -11.44 -9.87
CA TYR A 166 -15.07 -11.33 -11.01
C TYR A 166 -14.54 -10.36 -12.05
N VAL A 167 -14.80 -10.67 -13.32
CA VAL A 167 -14.58 -9.76 -14.46
C VAL A 167 -15.89 -9.06 -14.77
N VAL A 168 -15.86 -7.73 -14.88
CA VAL A 168 -17.02 -6.88 -15.22
C VAL A 168 -16.56 -5.86 -16.27
N GLY A 169 -16.78 -6.16 -17.55
CA GLY A 169 -16.26 -5.33 -18.63
C GLY A 169 -14.74 -5.28 -18.67
N ASP A 170 -14.16 -4.10 -18.50
CA ASP A 170 -12.72 -3.83 -18.43
C ASP A 170 -12.17 -3.80 -16.99
N GLN A 171 -13.01 -4.12 -16.02
CA GLN A 171 -12.65 -4.18 -14.60
C GLN A 171 -12.53 -5.61 -14.10
N VAL A 172 -11.71 -5.77 -13.07
CA VAL A 172 -11.69 -6.97 -12.23
C VAL A 172 -11.96 -6.55 -10.79
N LEU A 173 -12.97 -7.18 -10.20
CA LEU A 173 -13.33 -6.99 -8.79
C LEU A 173 -12.81 -8.18 -7.99
N LEU A 174 -11.96 -7.92 -7.02
CA LEU A 174 -11.36 -8.92 -6.14
C LEU A 174 -11.85 -8.65 -4.72
N TYR A 175 -12.44 -9.66 -4.10
CA TYR A 175 -13.02 -9.57 -2.76
C TYR A 175 -12.16 -10.34 -1.77
N ASP A 176 -11.76 -9.65 -0.72
CA ASP A 176 -11.16 -10.20 0.49
C ASP A 176 -12.24 -10.15 1.56
N ASP A 177 -12.74 -11.29 1.97
CA ASP A 177 -13.86 -11.42 2.92
C ASP A 177 -13.35 -11.60 4.38
N SER A 178 -12.08 -11.31 4.63
CA SER A 178 -11.47 -11.34 5.97
C SER A 178 -11.75 -10.08 6.79
N GLU A 179 -11.48 -10.16 8.07
CA GLU A 179 -11.42 -8.98 8.94
C GLU A 179 -10.19 -8.14 8.61
N TRP A 180 -10.33 -6.83 8.67
CA TRP A 180 -9.23 -5.91 8.43
C TRP A 180 -9.19 -4.80 9.48
N HIS A 181 -7.98 -4.29 9.73
CA HIS A 181 -7.74 -3.19 10.65
C HIS A 181 -6.87 -2.14 9.94
N LEU A 182 -7.29 -0.87 10.02
CA LEU A 182 -6.49 0.28 9.59
C LEU A 182 -6.22 1.17 10.78
N PHE A 183 -4.99 1.63 10.90
CA PHE A 183 -4.59 2.54 11.96
C PHE A 183 -4.35 3.94 11.41
N ASP A 184 -5.13 4.91 11.92
CA ASP A 184 -4.92 6.32 11.63
C ASP A 184 -3.91 6.90 12.62
N HIS A 185 -2.67 7.01 12.19
CA HIS A 185 -1.58 7.56 13.01
C HIS A 185 -1.60 9.08 13.13
N SER A 186 -2.55 9.78 12.49
CA SER A 186 -2.73 11.23 12.64
C SER A 186 -3.46 11.60 13.93
N VAL A 187 -4.12 10.62 14.57
CA VAL A 187 -4.80 10.78 15.86
C VAL A 187 -4.08 10.02 16.97
N SER A 188 -4.42 10.36 18.22
CA SER A 188 -3.86 9.66 19.39
C SER A 188 -4.27 8.18 19.41
N PRO A 189 -3.40 7.26 19.86
CA PRO A 189 -3.76 5.86 20.07
C PRO A 189 -4.96 5.63 21.00
N ASP A 190 -5.28 6.60 21.85
CA ASP A 190 -6.44 6.56 22.75
C ASP A 190 -7.72 7.07 22.09
N ASP A 191 -7.64 7.63 20.86
CA ASP A 191 -8.81 8.09 20.10
C ASP A 191 -9.51 6.89 19.47
N PRO A 192 -10.86 6.77 19.59
CA PRO A 192 -11.62 5.72 18.91
C PRO A 192 -11.42 5.67 17.38
N ALA A 193 -11.03 6.79 16.76
CA ALA A 193 -10.71 6.84 15.34
C ALA A 193 -9.32 6.28 15.01
N TYR A 194 -8.48 5.98 16.00
CA TYR A 194 -7.13 5.47 15.79
C TYR A 194 -7.12 4.10 15.09
N CYS A 195 -8.05 3.23 15.45
CA CYS A 195 -8.20 1.93 14.81
C CYS A 195 -9.61 1.83 14.20
N VAL A 196 -9.66 1.78 12.89
CA VAL A 196 -10.87 1.46 12.14
C VAL A 196 -10.78 0.01 11.69
N GLU A 197 -11.81 -0.75 12.01
CA GLU A 197 -11.89 -2.16 11.65
C GLU A 197 -13.16 -2.43 10.84
N GLY A 198 -13.14 -3.51 10.09
CA GLY A 198 -14.28 -3.94 9.30
C GLY A 198 -14.10 -5.36 8.79
N ILE A 199 -15.13 -5.83 8.11
CA ILE A 199 -15.13 -7.14 7.46
C ILE A 199 -15.30 -6.92 5.98
N GLY A 200 -14.37 -7.49 5.21
CA GLY A 200 -14.40 -7.48 3.77
C GLY A 200 -13.88 -6.20 3.12
N ARG A 201 -13.10 -6.39 2.07
CA ARG A 201 -12.59 -5.32 1.18
C ARG A 201 -12.81 -5.69 -0.27
N VAL A 202 -12.93 -4.68 -1.12
CA VAL A 202 -13.00 -4.85 -2.58
C VAL A 202 -11.85 -4.09 -3.22
N LEU A 203 -10.98 -4.82 -3.88
CA LEU A 203 -9.92 -4.28 -4.74
C LEU A 203 -10.43 -4.25 -6.16
N THR A 204 -10.52 -3.07 -6.75
CA THR A 204 -10.89 -2.89 -8.16
C THR A 204 -9.64 -2.68 -9.00
N LEU A 205 -9.51 -3.48 -10.04
CA LEU A 205 -8.48 -3.31 -11.06
C LEU A 205 -9.12 -2.81 -12.36
N HIS A 206 -8.45 -1.88 -13.05
CA HIS A 206 -8.83 -1.43 -14.38
C HIS A 206 -7.82 -1.93 -15.41
N LYS A 207 -8.32 -2.31 -16.57
CA LYS A 207 -7.49 -2.68 -17.71
C LYS A 207 -7.03 -1.43 -18.45
N THR A 208 -5.73 -1.26 -18.61
CA THR A 208 -5.14 -0.17 -19.40
C THR A 208 -5.32 -0.40 -20.89
N ALA A 209 -5.06 0.62 -21.70
CA ALA A 209 -5.09 0.52 -23.15
C ALA A 209 -4.11 -0.54 -23.70
N GLU A 210 -2.99 -0.77 -23.00
CA GLU A 210 -1.99 -1.79 -23.33
C GLU A 210 -2.39 -3.19 -22.84
N GLY A 211 -3.56 -3.34 -22.23
CA GLY A 211 -4.11 -4.60 -21.74
C GLY A 211 -3.58 -5.06 -20.37
N ARG A 212 -2.81 -4.24 -19.68
CA ARG A 212 -2.33 -4.45 -18.31
C ARG A 212 -3.44 -4.09 -17.31
N TYR A 213 -3.48 -4.76 -16.17
CA TYR A 213 -4.35 -4.36 -15.06
C TYR A 213 -3.58 -3.51 -14.06
N VAL A 214 -4.20 -2.41 -13.60
CA VAL A 214 -3.69 -1.53 -12.55
C VAL A 214 -4.73 -1.38 -11.45
N ILE A 215 -4.29 -1.12 -10.23
CA ILE A 215 -5.15 -0.88 -9.09
C ILE A 215 -5.87 0.46 -9.30
N TYR A 216 -7.20 0.44 -9.17
CA TYR A 216 -8.04 1.62 -9.23
C TYR A 216 -8.53 2.05 -7.85
N SER A 217 -9.07 1.12 -7.06
CA SER A 217 -9.57 1.42 -5.72
C SER A 217 -9.41 0.23 -4.78
N LEU A 218 -9.34 0.52 -3.48
CA LEU A 218 -9.48 -0.44 -2.41
C LEU A 218 -10.46 0.13 -1.38
N LEU A 219 -11.59 -0.51 -1.20
CA LEU A 219 -12.68 -0.04 -0.34
C LEU A 219 -13.16 -1.16 0.58
N SER A 220 -13.75 -0.77 1.71
CA SER A 220 -14.55 -1.71 2.53
C SER A 220 -15.75 -2.21 1.74
N GLN A 221 -16.11 -3.46 1.93
CA GLN A 221 -17.40 -3.97 1.46
C GLN A 221 -18.56 -3.23 2.18
N LYS A 222 -19.67 -3.06 1.46
CA LYS A 222 -20.87 -2.39 1.99
C LYS A 222 -21.79 -3.37 2.68
#